data_38ca73c41b7d64a605ea6cc6778d3999
#
_entry.id   38ca73c41b7d64a605ea6cc6778d3999
#
_cell.length_a   1.000
_cell.length_b   1.000
_cell.length_c   1.000
_cell.angle_alpha   90.00
_cell.angle_beta   90.00
_cell.angle_gamma   90.00
#
_symmetry.space_group_name_H-M   'P 1'
#
loop_
_entity.id
_entity.type
_entity.pdbx_description
1 polymer ?
#
loop_
_entity_poly.entity_id
_entity_poly.type
_entity_poly.pdbx_seq_one_letter_code
_entity_poly.pdbx_strand_id
1 'polypeptide(L)'
;EKDFLRYMLSDGSAALYLSNNGSAGDIEVNWIETISYANEQDACMYMWGDYDSNGFFNSWKNFSSFEIAANSIWSIKQNVKLLNKVVIKYFVDAIELALKKHPVNMEQVRYVIPHISSMYFYDKLYDEICSRGLDLPCSKWFTNLTWVGNCGSAAIFAALDELLRTKEVVRGGK
;
A
#
# COMPACT_ATOMS: atom_id res chain seq x y z
N GLU A 1 -8.28 9.00 16.96
CA GLU A 1 -7.32 8.55 15.93
C GLU A 1 -6.67 7.20 16.27
N LYS A 2 -6.26 6.96 17.54
CA LYS A 2 -5.62 5.69 17.95
C LYS A 2 -6.55 4.49 17.84
N ASP A 3 -7.80 4.66 18.22
CA ASP A 3 -8.80 3.59 18.14
C ASP A 3 -9.11 3.25 16.68
N PHE A 4 -9.12 4.26 15.79
CA PHE A 4 -9.31 4.05 14.36
C PHE A 4 -8.29 3.07 13.75
N LEU A 5 -6.99 3.22 14.07
CA LEU A 5 -5.96 2.32 13.56
C LEU A 5 -6.13 0.88 14.07
N ARG A 6 -6.61 0.68 15.30
CA ARG A 6 -6.91 -0.66 15.83
C ARG A 6 -8.00 -1.38 15.05
N TYR A 7 -8.99 -0.66 14.53
CA TYR A 7 -10.05 -1.25 13.71
C TYR A 7 -9.65 -1.41 12.25
N MET A 8 -8.68 -0.62 11.78
CA MET A 8 -8.26 -0.61 10.37
C MET A 8 -7.16 -1.61 10.03
N LEU A 9 -6.40 -2.05 11.03
CA LEU A 9 -5.25 -2.94 10.82
C LEU A 9 -5.55 -4.35 11.31
N SER A 10 -5.06 -5.32 10.55
CA SER A 10 -5.04 -6.74 10.90
C SER A 10 -3.60 -7.21 11.07
N ASP A 11 -3.42 -8.28 11.82
CA ASP A 11 -2.12 -8.92 11.96
C ASP A 11 -1.79 -9.76 10.72
N GLY A 12 -0.56 -9.71 10.28
CA GLY A 12 -0.09 -10.49 9.16
C GLY A 12 1.43 -10.44 9.02
N SER A 13 1.99 -11.50 8.46
CA SER A 13 3.40 -11.58 8.11
C SER A 13 3.56 -12.27 6.76
N ALA A 14 4.61 -11.91 6.03
CA ALA A 14 4.98 -12.56 4.79
C ALA A 14 6.49 -12.73 4.73
N ALA A 15 6.93 -13.83 4.12
CA ALA A 15 8.32 -14.07 3.78
C ALA A 15 8.42 -14.55 2.34
N LEU A 16 9.34 -13.97 1.57
CA LEU A 16 9.60 -14.37 0.19
C LEU A 16 11.03 -14.86 0.06
N TYR A 17 11.19 -15.94 -0.67
CA TYR A 17 12.49 -16.40 -1.11
C TYR A 17 12.72 -15.93 -2.56
N LEU A 18 13.77 -15.16 -2.78
CA LEU A 18 14.16 -14.69 -4.10
C LEU A 18 15.43 -15.42 -4.53
N SER A 19 15.46 -15.87 -5.77
CA SER A 19 16.58 -16.57 -6.36
C SER A 19 16.83 -16.07 -7.79
N ASN A 20 18.07 -16.08 -8.23
CA ASN A 20 18.43 -15.85 -9.63
C ASN A 20 18.36 -17.12 -10.49
N ASN A 21 18.03 -18.27 -9.88
CA ASN A 21 17.93 -19.58 -10.53
C ASN A 21 16.46 -20.02 -10.57
N GLY A 22 15.62 -19.26 -11.30
CA GLY A 22 14.20 -19.59 -11.46
C GLY A 22 13.99 -20.88 -12.25
N SER A 23 12.94 -21.62 -11.89
CA SER A 23 12.48 -22.82 -12.58
C SER A 23 11.17 -22.56 -13.34
N ALA A 24 10.84 -23.43 -14.28
CA ALA A 24 9.55 -23.34 -14.98
C ALA A 24 8.38 -23.37 -13.99
N GLY A 25 7.58 -22.32 -13.99
CA GLY A 25 6.44 -22.13 -13.10
C GLY A 25 6.70 -21.25 -11.87
N ASP A 26 7.91 -20.74 -11.70
CA ASP A 26 8.21 -19.70 -10.73
C ASP A 26 7.66 -18.34 -11.20
N ILE A 27 7.45 -17.45 -10.24
CA ILE A 27 7.07 -16.07 -10.52
C ILE A 27 8.35 -15.26 -10.77
N GLU A 28 8.42 -14.63 -11.93
CA GLU A 28 9.52 -13.74 -12.25
C GLU A 28 9.17 -12.29 -11.87
N VAL A 29 10.09 -11.63 -11.16
CA VAL A 29 10.01 -10.20 -10.89
C VAL A 29 10.72 -9.46 -12.03
N ASN A 30 9.97 -8.92 -12.97
CA ASN A 30 10.52 -8.23 -14.13
C ASN A 30 11.13 -6.88 -13.77
N TRP A 31 10.48 -6.11 -12.92
CA TRP A 31 10.95 -4.80 -12.45
C TRP A 31 10.28 -4.39 -11.13
N ILE A 32 10.93 -3.50 -10.44
CA ILE A 32 10.40 -2.83 -9.24
C ILE A 32 10.62 -1.33 -9.44
N GLU A 33 9.58 -0.53 -9.20
CA GLU A 33 9.69 0.92 -9.20
C GLU A 33 9.33 1.46 -7.83
N THR A 34 10.18 2.31 -7.28
CA THR A 34 9.96 2.97 -6.00
C THR A 34 9.87 4.47 -6.21
N ILE A 35 8.76 5.06 -5.80
CA ILE A 35 8.47 6.49 -5.95
C ILE A 35 8.16 7.06 -4.58
N SER A 36 8.74 8.22 -4.28
CA SER A 36 8.52 8.93 -3.02
C SER A 36 8.13 10.38 -3.30
N TYR A 37 7.16 10.86 -2.55
CA TYR A 37 6.70 12.25 -2.56
C TYR A 37 7.04 12.98 -1.24
N ALA A 38 8.04 12.47 -0.51
CA ALA A 38 8.46 13.03 0.78
C ALA A 38 9.03 14.46 0.68
N ASN A 39 9.40 14.91 -0.52
CA ASN A 39 9.81 16.28 -0.79
C ASN A 39 8.64 17.25 -1.01
N GLU A 40 7.41 16.72 -1.19
CA GLU A 40 6.24 17.53 -1.51
C GLU A 40 5.21 17.55 -0.37
N GLN A 41 5.22 16.52 0.48
CA GLN A 41 4.23 16.32 1.52
C GLN A 41 4.86 15.95 2.86
N ASP A 42 4.22 16.39 3.93
CA ASP A 42 4.54 15.94 5.28
C ASP A 42 4.20 14.44 5.46
N ALA A 43 4.82 13.81 6.46
CA ALA A 43 4.51 12.44 6.80
C ALA A 43 3.05 12.31 7.27
N CYS A 44 2.26 11.51 6.57
CA CYS A 44 0.88 11.27 6.95
C CYS A 44 0.72 10.17 8.01
N MET A 45 1.75 9.35 8.23
CA MET A 45 1.79 8.30 9.26
C MET A 45 3.13 8.36 9.97
N TYR A 46 3.10 8.33 11.30
CA TYR A 46 4.31 8.42 12.13
C TYR A 46 4.11 7.71 13.48
N MET A 47 5.20 7.43 14.15
CA MET A 47 5.24 6.85 15.49
C MET A 47 6.51 7.32 16.23
N TRP A 48 6.60 7.00 17.52
CA TRP A 48 7.76 7.32 18.36
C TRP A 48 8.01 8.82 18.52
N GLY A 49 6.95 9.61 18.54
CA GLY A 49 6.99 11.04 18.73
C GLY A 49 5.64 11.71 18.48
N ASP A 50 5.66 13.02 18.49
CA ASP A 50 4.51 13.86 18.15
C ASP A 50 4.96 15.20 17.58
N TYR A 51 4.06 15.86 16.87
CA TYR A 51 4.28 17.23 16.43
C TYR A 51 3.89 18.22 17.52
N ASP A 52 4.73 19.24 17.73
CA ASP A 52 4.41 20.34 18.61
C ASP A 52 3.44 21.34 17.95
N SER A 53 3.07 22.39 18.68
CA SER A 53 2.17 23.44 18.20
C SER A 53 2.70 24.25 17.01
N ASN A 54 4.01 24.18 16.76
CA ASN A 54 4.68 24.85 15.65
C ASN A 54 4.88 23.93 14.45
N GLY A 55 4.45 22.65 14.54
CA GLY A 55 4.59 21.65 13.50
C GLY A 55 5.96 20.97 13.45
N PHE A 56 6.81 21.10 14.47
CA PHE A 56 8.07 20.37 14.54
C PHE A 56 7.87 19.00 15.18
N PHE A 57 8.44 17.97 14.54
CA PHE A 57 8.40 16.61 15.09
C PHE A 57 9.31 16.49 16.30
N ASN A 58 8.72 16.13 17.43
CA ASN A 58 9.41 15.91 18.69
C ASN A 58 9.53 14.42 18.96
N SER A 59 10.76 13.91 19.00
CA SER A 59 11.05 12.49 19.25
C SER A 59 10.65 12.07 20.66
N TRP A 60 10.25 10.81 20.85
CA TRP A 60 9.91 10.23 22.15
C TRP A 60 10.98 10.43 23.22
N LYS A 61 12.25 10.57 22.82
CA LYS A 61 13.38 10.81 23.73
C LYS A 61 13.28 12.13 24.52
N ASN A 62 12.49 13.05 24.03
CA ASN A 62 12.29 14.38 24.62
C ASN A 62 11.07 14.43 25.57
N PHE A 63 10.39 13.30 25.77
CA PHE A 63 9.23 13.19 26.64
C PHE A 63 9.57 12.40 27.92
N SER A 64 9.00 12.81 29.03
CA SER A 64 9.04 12.03 30.28
C SER A 64 8.23 10.74 30.13
N SER A 65 8.47 9.75 30.99
CA SER A 65 7.70 8.49 31.00
C SER A 65 6.21 8.72 31.21
N PHE A 66 5.84 9.73 31.99
CA PHE A 66 4.45 10.13 32.19
C PHE A 66 3.82 10.65 30.92
N GLU A 67 4.49 11.58 30.23
CA GLU A 67 4.01 12.14 28.94
C GLU A 67 3.90 11.08 27.85
N ILE A 68 4.87 10.15 27.80
CA ILE A 68 4.82 9.03 26.85
C ILE A 68 3.55 8.22 27.03
N ALA A 69 3.20 7.88 28.27
CA ALA A 69 2.00 7.12 28.58
C ALA A 69 0.73 7.94 28.35
N ALA A 70 0.67 9.17 28.89
CA ALA A 70 -0.50 10.03 28.82
C ALA A 70 -0.87 10.42 27.37
N ASN A 71 0.13 10.69 26.55
CA ASN A 71 -0.05 11.13 25.15
C ASN A 71 0.13 9.99 24.12
N SER A 72 0.36 8.76 24.60
CA SER A 72 0.63 7.58 23.75
C SER A 72 1.65 7.86 22.65
N ILE A 73 2.79 8.40 23.04
CA ILE A 73 3.85 8.84 22.13
C ILE A 73 4.38 7.69 21.27
N TRP A 74 4.38 6.45 21.78
CA TRP A 74 4.84 5.28 21.02
C TRP A 74 3.81 4.69 20.06
N SER A 75 2.57 5.18 20.08
CA SER A 75 1.53 4.68 19.20
C SER A 75 1.71 5.21 17.78
N ILE A 76 1.28 4.41 16.81
CA ILE A 76 1.14 4.86 15.42
C ILE A 76 0.04 5.93 15.37
N LYS A 77 0.34 7.02 14.69
CA LYS A 77 -0.57 8.14 14.44
C LYS A 77 -0.70 8.37 12.95
N GLN A 78 -1.86 8.80 12.52
CA GLN A 78 -2.13 9.05 11.10
C GLN A 78 -2.85 10.40 10.92
N ASN A 79 -2.33 11.22 10.02
CA ASN A 79 -3.02 12.41 9.54
C ASN A 79 -4.04 12.01 8.46
N VAL A 80 -5.22 11.63 8.89
CA VAL A 80 -6.30 11.16 8.00
C VAL A 80 -6.74 12.24 7.00
N LYS A 81 -6.69 13.52 7.40
CA LYS A 81 -7.05 14.64 6.51
C LYS A 81 -6.07 14.76 5.34
N LEU A 82 -4.77 14.72 5.65
CA LEU A 82 -3.74 14.73 4.62
C LEU A 82 -3.83 13.50 3.73
N LEU A 83 -3.95 12.31 4.32
CA LEU A 83 -4.09 11.06 3.58
C LEU A 83 -5.25 11.14 2.57
N ASN A 84 -6.44 11.49 3.02
CA ASN A 84 -7.63 11.60 2.16
C ASN A 84 -7.47 12.62 1.03
N LYS A 85 -6.68 13.68 1.26
CA LYS A 85 -6.46 14.72 0.27
C LYS A 85 -5.52 14.25 -0.86
N VAL A 86 -4.52 13.43 -0.55
CA VAL A 86 -3.40 13.21 -1.46
C VAL A 86 -3.22 11.77 -1.95
N VAL A 87 -3.71 10.77 -1.19
CA VAL A 87 -3.32 9.37 -1.44
C VAL A 87 -3.73 8.89 -2.83
N ILE A 88 -4.94 9.18 -3.27
CA ILE A 88 -5.44 8.72 -4.58
C ILE A 88 -4.62 9.35 -5.71
N LYS A 89 -4.43 10.68 -5.66
CA LYS A 89 -3.64 11.39 -6.66
C LYS A 89 -2.23 10.81 -6.78
N TYR A 90 -1.50 10.72 -5.68
CA TYR A 90 -0.11 10.25 -5.71
C TYR A 90 0.02 8.76 -6.05
N PHE A 91 -0.98 7.96 -5.68
CA PHE A 91 -1.02 6.56 -6.08
C PHE A 91 -1.12 6.44 -7.61
N VAL A 92 -2.00 7.20 -8.24
CA VAL A 92 -2.17 7.16 -9.69
C VAL A 92 -1.00 7.84 -10.41
N ASP A 93 -0.46 8.95 -9.89
CA ASP A 93 0.77 9.57 -10.40
C ASP A 93 1.93 8.55 -10.44
N ALA A 94 2.04 7.73 -9.39
CA ALA A 94 3.07 6.68 -9.32
C ALA A 94 2.84 5.57 -10.37
N ILE A 95 1.60 5.15 -10.57
CA ILE A 95 1.25 4.18 -11.62
C ILE A 95 1.63 4.73 -13.01
N GLU A 96 1.21 5.94 -13.32
CA GLU A 96 1.51 6.57 -14.62
C GLU A 96 3.02 6.64 -14.85
N LEU A 97 3.77 7.07 -13.84
CA LEU A 97 5.22 7.18 -13.94
C LEU A 97 5.89 5.81 -14.13
N ALA A 98 5.42 4.80 -13.38
CA ALA A 98 5.92 3.44 -13.51
C ALA A 98 5.63 2.85 -14.90
N LEU A 99 4.41 3.01 -15.42
CA LEU A 99 4.03 2.54 -16.75
C LEU A 99 4.75 3.28 -17.89
N LYS A 100 5.06 4.55 -17.68
CA LYS A 100 5.87 5.32 -18.64
C LYS A 100 7.31 4.82 -18.71
N LYS A 101 7.88 4.44 -17.58
CA LYS A 101 9.24 3.87 -17.47
C LYS A 101 9.30 2.42 -17.95
N HIS A 102 8.29 1.64 -17.62
CA HIS A 102 8.19 0.22 -17.90
C HIS A 102 6.88 -0.06 -18.65
N PRO A 103 6.84 0.19 -19.98
CA PRO A 103 5.63 -0.02 -20.76
C PRO A 103 5.15 -1.47 -20.66
N VAL A 104 3.88 -1.63 -20.28
CA VAL A 104 3.22 -2.93 -20.13
C VAL A 104 2.06 -3.02 -21.10
N ASN A 105 1.95 -4.12 -21.85
CA ASN A 105 0.74 -4.38 -22.62
C ASN A 105 -0.39 -4.81 -21.68
N MET A 106 -1.37 -3.93 -21.47
CA MET A 106 -2.48 -4.15 -20.53
C MET A 106 -3.40 -5.32 -20.94
N GLU A 107 -3.45 -5.69 -22.20
CA GLU A 107 -4.19 -6.88 -22.65
C GLU A 107 -3.59 -8.16 -22.07
N GLN A 108 -2.28 -8.19 -21.88
CA GLN A 108 -1.54 -9.33 -21.29
C GLN A 108 -1.59 -9.35 -19.76
N VAL A 109 -1.97 -8.26 -19.12
CA VAL A 109 -2.13 -8.20 -17.66
C VAL A 109 -3.37 -8.99 -17.29
N ARG A 110 -3.20 -10.07 -16.54
CA ARG A 110 -4.31 -10.90 -16.04
C ARG A 110 -4.90 -10.35 -14.75
N TYR A 111 -4.04 -9.94 -13.84
CA TYR A 111 -4.43 -9.45 -12.52
C TYR A 111 -3.65 -8.20 -12.14
N VAL A 112 -4.33 -7.32 -11.44
CA VAL A 112 -3.76 -6.18 -10.72
C VAL A 112 -4.05 -6.41 -9.25
N ILE A 113 -3.05 -6.35 -8.40
CA ILE A 113 -3.20 -6.54 -6.95
C ILE A 113 -2.90 -5.21 -6.26
N PRO A 114 -3.88 -4.30 -6.17
CA PRO A 114 -3.65 -3.01 -5.53
C PRO A 114 -3.59 -3.18 -4.01
N HIS A 115 -2.61 -2.56 -3.35
CA HIS A 115 -2.72 -2.40 -1.90
C HIS A 115 -3.74 -1.30 -1.59
N ILE A 116 -4.88 -1.70 -1.08
CA ILE A 116 -5.96 -0.81 -0.66
C ILE A 116 -6.14 -0.96 0.85
N SER A 117 -5.92 0.10 1.61
CA SER A 117 -6.01 0.07 3.07
C SER A 117 -7.45 -0.01 3.59
N SER A 118 -8.43 0.38 2.78
CA SER A 118 -9.86 0.35 3.08
C SER A 118 -10.66 0.33 1.79
N MET A 119 -11.78 -0.37 1.74
CA MET A 119 -12.71 -0.36 0.60
C MET A 119 -13.27 1.04 0.28
N TYR A 120 -13.17 1.97 1.23
CA TYR A 120 -13.47 3.39 0.98
C TYR A 120 -12.66 4.01 -0.17
N PHE A 121 -11.46 3.50 -0.42
CA PHE A 121 -10.58 4.00 -1.49
C PHE A 121 -10.77 3.25 -2.82
N TYR A 122 -11.49 2.13 -2.83
CA TYR A 122 -11.59 1.27 -4.00
C TYR A 122 -12.19 2.01 -5.21
N ASP A 123 -13.40 2.50 -5.07
CA ASP A 123 -14.10 3.20 -6.16
C ASP A 123 -13.38 4.50 -6.54
N LYS A 124 -12.90 5.25 -5.55
CA LYS A 124 -12.16 6.51 -5.79
C LYS A 124 -10.88 6.30 -6.59
N LEU A 125 -10.16 5.23 -6.29
CA LEU A 125 -8.94 4.88 -7.02
C LEU A 125 -9.27 4.49 -8.46
N TYR A 126 -10.34 3.72 -8.64
CA TYR A 126 -10.80 3.31 -9.96
C TYR A 126 -11.25 4.53 -10.81
N ASP A 127 -12.06 5.40 -10.23
CA ASP A 127 -12.53 6.61 -10.91
C ASP A 127 -11.38 7.50 -11.35
N GLU A 128 -10.36 7.68 -10.50
CA GLU A 128 -9.18 8.48 -10.84
C GLU A 128 -8.35 7.81 -11.96
N ILE A 129 -8.16 6.49 -11.92
CA ILE A 129 -7.48 5.72 -12.97
C ILE A 129 -8.20 5.88 -14.30
N CYS A 130 -9.54 5.73 -14.32
CA CYS A 130 -10.36 5.91 -15.50
C CYS A 130 -10.30 7.34 -16.03
N SER A 131 -10.36 8.34 -15.14
CA SER A 131 -10.31 9.77 -15.52
C SER A 131 -9.03 10.15 -16.24
N ARG A 132 -7.94 9.43 -15.98
CA ARG A 132 -6.64 9.62 -16.64
C ARG A 132 -6.43 8.74 -17.87
N GLY A 133 -7.42 7.97 -18.25
CA GLY A 133 -7.35 7.09 -19.43
C GLY A 133 -6.40 5.90 -19.27
N LEU A 134 -6.11 5.49 -18.03
CA LEU A 134 -5.33 4.28 -17.77
C LEU A 134 -6.23 3.05 -17.94
N ASP A 135 -5.80 2.11 -18.80
CA ASP A 135 -6.55 0.87 -19.07
C ASP A 135 -6.27 -0.20 -18.00
N LEU A 136 -6.78 0.03 -16.79
CA LEU A 136 -6.67 -0.88 -15.66
C LEU A 136 -8.06 -1.28 -15.12
N PRO A 137 -8.85 -2.07 -15.89
CA PRO A 137 -10.24 -2.34 -15.55
C PRO A 137 -10.38 -3.10 -14.21
N CYS A 138 -11.37 -2.73 -13.41
CA CYS A 138 -11.67 -3.37 -12.11
C CYS A 138 -11.88 -4.89 -12.21
N SER A 139 -12.31 -5.40 -13.36
CA SER A 139 -12.46 -6.84 -13.59
C SER A 139 -11.17 -7.64 -13.44
N LYS A 140 -10.02 -6.96 -13.57
CA LYS A 140 -8.69 -7.55 -13.37
C LYS A 140 -8.16 -7.34 -11.95
N TRP A 141 -8.86 -6.57 -11.11
CA TRP A 141 -8.39 -6.29 -9.75
C TRP A 141 -8.68 -7.45 -8.82
N PHE A 142 -7.68 -7.86 -8.08
CA PHE A 142 -7.81 -8.85 -7.01
C PHE A 142 -7.47 -8.20 -5.68
N THR A 143 -8.35 -8.35 -4.71
CA THR A 143 -8.12 -7.96 -3.31
C THR A 143 -8.82 -8.96 -2.41
N ASN A 144 -8.21 -9.26 -1.28
CA ASN A 144 -8.79 -10.08 -0.22
C ASN A 144 -9.03 -9.27 1.07
N LEU A 145 -9.01 -7.96 0.95
CA LEU A 145 -9.12 -7.01 2.06
C LEU A 145 -10.36 -7.26 2.94
N THR A 146 -11.48 -7.67 2.34
CA THR A 146 -12.77 -7.81 3.07
C THR A 146 -12.83 -9.01 3.99
N TRP A 147 -11.92 -10.00 3.84
CA TRP A 147 -11.89 -11.18 4.72
C TRP A 147 -10.53 -11.43 5.38
N VAL A 148 -9.44 -10.93 4.82
CA VAL A 148 -8.11 -10.99 5.44
C VAL A 148 -7.82 -9.74 6.26
N GLY A 149 -8.33 -8.60 5.81
CA GLY A 149 -8.08 -7.29 6.42
C GLY A 149 -6.79 -6.63 5.92
N ASN A 150 -6.50 -5.46 6.46
CA ASN A 150 -5.31 -4.69 6.12
C ASN A 150 -4.12 -5.09 6.99
N CYS A 151 -3.31 -6.02 6.50
CA CYS A 151 -2.08 -6.48 7.14
C CYS A 151 -0.85 -5.60 6.84
N GLY A 152 -1.06 -4.34 6.45
CA GLY A 152 0.03 -3.42 6.12
C GLY A 152 0.89 -3.95 4.96
N SER A 153 2.21 -3.97 5.15
CA SER A 153 3.16 -4.43 4.11
C SER A 153 3.01 -5.92 3.74
N ALA A 154 2.41 -6.75 4.59
CA ALA A 154 2.15 -8.15 4.29
C ALA A 154 0.91 -8.35 3.40
N ALA A 155 0.02 -7.37 3.30
CA ALA A 155 -1.27 -7.52 2.61
C ALA A 155 -1.13 -7.91 1.13
N ILE A 156 -0.18 -7.30 0.41
CA ILE A 156 0.04 -7.58 -1.01
C ILE A 156 0.49 -9.03 -1.24
N PHE A 157 1.32 -9.57 -0.34
CA PHE A 157 1.82 -10.94 -0.43
C PHE A 157 0.77 -11.96 -0.02
N ALA A 158 -0.08 -11.63 0.97
CA ALA A 158 -1.23 -12.46 1.33
C ALA A 158 -2.24 -12.54 0.17
N ALA A 159 -2.48 -11.43 -0.53
CA ALA A 159 -3.33 -11.42 -1.71
C ALA A 159 -2.72 -12.20 -2.88
N LEU A 160 -1.42 -12.07 -3.12
CA LEU A 160 -0.71 -12.83 -4.15
C LEU A 160 -0.76 -14.33 -3.88
N ASP A 161 -0.47 -14.76 -2.65
CA ASP A 161 -0.52 -16.18 -2.26
C ASP A 161 -1.92 -16.77 -2.45
N GLU A 162 -2.96 -16.06 -2.04
CA GLU A 162 -4.34 -16.49 -2.23
C GLU A 162 -4.72 -16.56 -3.71
N LEU A 163 -4.31 -15.56 -4.51
CA LEU A 163 -4.53 -15.56 -5.95
C LEU A 163 -3.90 -16.78 -6.62
N LEU A 164 -2.67 -17.14 -6.23
CA LEU A 164 -1.95 -18.29 -6.78
C LEU A 164 -2.58 -19.63 -6.40
N ARG A 165 -3.23 -19.69 -5.22
CA ARG A 165 -3.91 -20.92 -4.77
C ARG A 165 -5.30 -21.09 -5.36
N THR A 166 -6.04 -20.00 -5.54
CA THR A 166 -7.48 -20.03 -5.85
C THR A 166 -7.80 -19.82 -7.31
N LYS A 167 -6.94 -19.13 -8.03
CA LYS A 167 -7.08 -18.94 -9.46
C LYS A 167 -6.14 -19.88 -10.19
N GLU A 168 -6.62 -20.46 -11.29
CA GLU A 168 -5.73 -21.15 -12.23
C GLU A 168 -4.82 -20.09 -12.89
N VAL A 169 -3.77 -19.73 -12.16
CA VAL A 169 -2.64 -19.02 -12.77
C VAL A 169 -1.95 -20.04 -13.65
N VAL A 170 -2.31 -20.02 -14.93
CA VAL A 170 -1.75 -20.97 -15.91
C VAL A 170 -0.25 -20.81 -15.89
N ARG A 171 0.43 -21.84 -15.39
CA ARG A 171 1.90 -21.92 -15.36
C ARG A 171 2.40 -21.73 -16.78
N GLY A 172 3.23 -20.71 -17.03
CA GLY A 172 3.81 -20.41 -18.33
C GLY A 172 3.09 -19.38 -19.20
N GLY A 173 2.05 -18.70 -18.70
CA GLY A 173 1.53 -17.49 -19.32
C GLY A 173 2.38 -16.27 -18.94
N LYS A 174 2.93 -15.56 -19.96
CA LYS A 174 3.52 -14.24 -19.77
C LYS A 174 2.50 -13.28 -19.21
#